data_401d99f95ed76bfde864a2d9a639040e
#
_entry.id   401d99f95ed76bfde864a2d9a639040e
#
_cell.length_a   1.000
_cell.length_b   1.000
_cell.length_c   1.000
_cell.angle_alpha   90.00
_cell.angle_beta   90.00
_cell.angle_gamma   90.00
#
_symmetry.space_group_name_H-M   'P 1'
#
loop_
_entity.id
_entity.type
_entity.pdbx_description
1 polymer ?
#
loop_
_entity_poly.entity_id
_entity_poly.type
_entity_poly.pdbx_seq_one_letter_code
_entity_poly.pdbx_strand_id
1 'polypeptide(L)'
;MRMQIAVLASGGGSNLQSILQHFDSLGADRPGDVVLVASDRAASGALERARAVGATAVAMDREQRTNGLLALLTQHDIGLVVLAGYLRFVPAEVTRHFRGRIVNIHPALLPAFGGEGMYGHRVHEAVIARGARVSGATVHFVDEVYDHGPIIAQWPVPVFAHDTAETLAHRVLAVEHALYPRVVQQLAAGNISLGGDGKVHGTSGHLAPTHFALRDDPGATAEGIRTILG
;
A
#
# COMPACT_ATOMS: atom_id res chain seq x y z
N MET A 1 -18.77 -8.04 11.91
CA MET A 1 -17.85 -9.08 11.36
C MET A 1 -16.59 -8.36 10.90
N ARG A 2 -15.39 -8.83 11.23
CA ARG A 2 -14.14 -8.19 10.82
C ARG A 2 -13.85 -8.49 9.35
N MET A 3 -13.28 -7.52 8.63
CA MET A 3 -12.91 -7.69 7.22
C MET A 3 -11.76 -8.68 7.08
N GLN A 4 -11.89 -9.66 6.18
CA GLN A 4 -10.79 -10.57 5.85
C GLN A 4 -9.86 -9.90 4.84
N ILE A 5 -8.58 -9.80 5.18
CA ILE A 5 -7.55 -9.09 4.40
C ILE A 5 -6.56 -10.09 3.84
N ALA A 6 -6.30 -10.03 2.53
CA ALA A 6 -5.17 -10.70 1.90
C ALA A 6 -4.04 -9.71 1.63
N VAL A 7 -2.81 -10.12 1.89
CA VAL A 7 -1.62 -9.34 1.54
C VAL A 7 -0.82 -10.10 0.48
N LEU A 8 -0.54 -9.44 -0.65
CA LEU A 8 0.36 -9.95 -1.68
C LEU A 8 1.72 -9.26 -1.57
N ALA A 9 2.82 -10.04 -1.54
CA ALA A 9 4.16 -9.52 -1.38
C ALA A 9 5.20 -10.38 -2.12
N SER A 10 6.28 -9.77 -2.63
CA SER A 10 7.37 -10.48 -3.33
C SER A 10 8.68 -10.52 -2.55
N GLY A 11 8.80 -9.77 -1.46
CA GLY A 11 10.06 -9.54 -0.75
C GLY A 11 10.03 -9.84 0.75
N GLY A 12 10.83 -9.10 1.52
CA GLY A 12 11.00 -9.28 2.97
C GLY A 12 9.77 -9.00 3.83
N GLY A 13 8.73 -8.31 3.27
CA GLY A 13 7.46 -8.08 3.94
C GLY A 13 7.51 -7.01 5.04
N SER A 14 8.32 -5.95 4.90
CA SER A 14 8.40 -4.88 5.90
C SER A 14 7.08 -4.11 6.02
N ASN A 15 6.43 -3.79 4.90
CA ASN A 15 5.09 -3.19 4.88
C ASN A 15 4.02 -4.13 5.46
N LEU A 16 4.10 -5.44 5.18
CA LEU A 16 3.24 -6.42 5.86
C LEU A 16 3.47 -6.37 7.38
N GLN A 17 4.73 -6.34 7.83
CA GLN A 17 5.03 -6.28 9.26
C GLN A 17 4.44 -5.04 9.93
N SER A 18 4.52 -3.87 9.30
CA SER A 18 3.95 -2.64 9.84
C SER A 18 2.41 -2.73 9.94
N ILE A 19 1.75 -3.36 8.96
CA ILE A 19 0.30 -3.60 8.98
C ILE A 19 -0.07 -4.55 10.13
N LEU A 20 0.64 -5.68 10.28
CA LEU A 20 0.38 -6.66 11.34
C LEU A 20 0.53 -6.02 12.72
N GLN A 21 1.63 -5.27 12.97
CA GLN A 21 1.87 -4.60 14.24
C GLN A 21 0.81 -3.53 14.55
N HIS A 22 0.40 -2.77 13.53
CA HIS A 22 -0.64 -1.76 13.69
C HIS A 22 -1.99 -2.39 14.06
N PHE A 23 -2.40 -3.45 13.37
CA PHE A 23 -3.67 -4.14 13.66
C PHE A 23 -3.64 -4.85 15.01
N ASP A 24 -2.49 -5.41 15.40
CA ASP A 24 -2.31 -5.98 16.74
C ASP A 24 -2.46 -4.91 17.84
N SER A 25 -1.89 -3.72 17.65
CA SER A 25 -2.00 -2.60 18.59
C SER A 25 -3.45 -2.10 18.79
N LEU A 26 -4.34 -2.33 17.85
CA LEU A 26 -5.76 -1.99 17.96
C LEU A 26 -6.55 -3.02 18.80
N GLY A 27 -5.99 -4.18 19.07
CA GLY A 27 -6.60 -5.21 19.89
C GLY A 27 -7.97 -5.66 19.40
N ALA A 28 -8.99 -5.55 20.26
CA ALA A 28 -10.36 -5.94 19.94
C ALA A 28 -11.05 -5.01 18.94
N ASP A 29 -10.61 -3.76 18.83
CA ASP A 29 -11.23 -2.72 18.00
C ASP A 29 -10.72 -2.72 16.55
N ARG A 30 -9.82 -3.67 16.20
CA ARG A 30 -9.33 -3.78 14.83
C ARG A 30 -10.47 -4.13 13.87
N PRO A 31 -10.60 -3.40 12.75
CA PRO A 31 -11.72 -3.56 11.81
C PRO A 31 -11.59 -4.78 10.90
N GLY A 32 -10.39 -5.38 10.83
CA GLY A 32 -10.11 -6.53 9.98
C GLY A 32 -8.98 -7.41 10.52
N ASP A 33 -8.79 -8.55 9.87
CA ASP A 33 -7.72 -9.50 10.18
C ASP A 33 -6.97 -9.87 8.89
N VAL A 34 -5.63 -9.87 8.93
CA VAL A 34 -4.81 -10.42 7.84
C VAL A 34 -4.86 -11.95 7.96
N VAL A 35 -5.62 -12.59 7.08
CA VAL A 35 -5.85 -14.04 7.12
C VAL A 35 -5.08 -14.81 6.06
N LEU A 36 -4.65 -14.12 5.01
CA LEU A 36 -3.93 -14.70 3.89
C LEU A 36 -2.74 -13.82 3.50
N VAL A 37 -1.58 -14.41 3.35
CA VAL A 37 -0.43 -13.78 2.69
C VAL A 37 0.03 -14.67 1.55
N ALA A 38 0.08 -14.12 0.35
CA ALA A 38 0.53 -14.85 -0.83
C ALA A 38 1.74 -14.17 -1.47
N SER A 39 2.68 -14.98 -1.96
CA SER A 39 3.92 -14.51 -2.59
C SER A 39 4.21 -15.27 -3.87
N ASP A 40 4.78 -14.57 -4.86
CA ASP A 40 5.33 -15.16 -6.07
C ASP A 40 6.71 -15.81 -5.85
N ARG A 41 7.22 -15.76 -4.61
CA ARG A 41 8.53 -16.31 -4.23
C ARG A 41 8.41 -17.16 -2.97
N ALA A 42 8.76 -18.43 -3.06
CA ALA A 42 8.68 -19.36 -1.93
C ALA A 42 9.57 -18.95 -0.74
N ALA A 43 10.71 -18.31 -1.01
CA ALA A 43 11.65 -17.80 -0.01
C ALA A 43 11.33 -16.36 0.45
N SER A 44 10.12 -15.86 0.21
CA SER A 44 9.72 -14.53 0.66
C SER A 44 9.62 -14.45 2.19
N GLY A 45 10.30 -13.49 2.82
CA GLY A 45 10.18 -13.23 4.26
C GLY A 45 8.75 -12.84 4.68
N ALA A 46 7.93 -12.36 3.76
CA ALA A 46 6.51 -12.11 4.03
C ALA A 46 5.75 -13.39 4.44
N LEU A 47 6.08 -14.54 3.85
CA LEU A 47 5.46 -15.83 4.21
C LEU A 47 5.85 -16.30 5.62
N GLU A 48 7.08 -16.02 6.05
CA GLU A 48 7.52 -16.31 7.42
C GLU A 48 6.77 -15.45 8.43
N ARG A 49 6.61 -14.18 8.14
CA ARG A 49 5.83 -13.24 8.98
C ARG A 49 4.37 -13.66 9.11
N ALA A 50 3.76 -14.12 8.00
CA ALA A 50 2.40 -14.65 8.01
C ALA A 50 2.24 -15.84 8.96
N ARG A 51 3.15 -16.81 8.85
CA ARG A 51 3.14 -18.01 9.71
C ARG A 51 3.29 -17.66 11.19
N ALA A 52 4.14 -16.66 11.49
CA ALA A 52 4.37 -16.22 12.87
C ALA A 52 3.12 -15.66 13.57
N VAL A 53 2.15 -15.15 12.81
CA VAL A 53 0.87 -14.62 13.33
C VAL A 53 -0.32 -15.56 13.08
N GLY A 54 -0.08 -16.78 12.57
CA GLY A 54 -1.14 -17.76 12.28
C GLY A 54 -1.95 -17.48 11.01
N ALA A 55 -1.51 -16.57 10.15
CA ALA A 55 -2.16 -16.35 8.86
C ALA A 55 -1.76 -17.43 7.85
N THR A 56 -2.67 -17.75 6.92
CA THR A 56 -2.37 -18.66 5.82
C THR A 56 -1.27 -18.07 4.92
N ALA A 57 -0.19 -18.84 4.70
CA ALA A 57 0.94 -18.41 3.90
C ALA A 57 1.07 -19.28 2.64
N VAL A 58 0.88 -18.67 1.46
CA VAL A 58 0.88 -19.36 0.16
C VAL A 58 2.01 -18.89 -0.72
N ALA A 59 2.89 -19.80 -1.12
CA ALA A 59 3.84 -19.56 -2.20
C ALA A 59 3.16 -19.93 -3.52
N MET A 60 2.83 -18.94 -4.32
CA MET A 60 2.11 -19.12 -5.58
C MET A 60 3.06 -19.51 -6.69
N ASP A 61 2.80 -20.59 -7.40
CA ASP A 61 3.41 -20.89 -8.68
C ASP A 61 2.88 -19.98 -9.81
N ARG A 62 3.31 -20.23 -11.04
CA ARG A 62 2.88 -19.42 -12.18
C ARG A 62 1.38 -19.55 -12.45
N GLU A 63 0.85 -20.76 -12.40
CA GLU A 63 -0.57 -21.03 -12.68
C GLU A 63 -1.48 -20.37 -11.64
N GLN A 64 -1.14 -20.53 -10.36
CA GLN A 64 -1.88 -19.89 -9.27
C GLN A 64 -1.90 -18.37 -9.38
N ARG A 65 -0.79 -17.75 -9.82
CA ARG A 65 -0.72 -16.29 -9.99
C ARG A 65 -1.54 -15.78 -11.16
N THR A 66 -1.64 -16.54 -12.25
CA THR A 66 -2.30 -16.09 -13.48
C THR A 66 -3.77 -16.47 -13.54
N ASN A 67 -4.13 -17.68 -13.10
CA ASN A 67 -5.49 -18.22 -13.24
C ASN A 67 -6.11 -18.63 -11.90
N GLY A 68 -5.33 -18.86 -10.86
CA GLY A 68 -5.80 -19.34 -9.56
C GLY A 68 -5.97 -18.25 -8.49
N LEU A 69 -5.50 -17.02 -8.73
CA LEU A 69 -5.49 -15.99 -7.68
C LEU A 69 -6.91 -15.58 -7.26
N LEU A 70 -7.83 -15.43 -8.20
CA LEU A 70 -9.22 -15.10 -7.87
C LEU A 70 -9.86 -16.19 -7.00
N ALA A 71 -9.67 -17.46 -7.37
CA ALA A 71 -10.19 -18.60 -6.60
C ALA A 71 -9.60 -18.64 -5.18
N LEU A 72 -8.28 -18.44 -5.05
CA LEU A 72 -7.60 -18.37 -3.76
C LEU A 72 -8.18 -17.27 -2.85
N LEU A 73 -8.36 -16.07 -3.38
CA LEU A 73 -8.92 -14.94 -2.63
C LEU A 73 -10.38 -15.18 -2.24
N THR A 74 -11.18 -15.75 -3.14
CA THR A 74 -12.59 -16.05 -2.89
C THR A 74 -12.76 -17.17 -1.87
N GLN A 75 -11.92 -18.21 -1.91
CA GLN A 75 -11.94 -19.32 -0.94
C GLN A 75 -11.69 -18.86 0.50
N HIS A 76 -10.97 -17.77 0.68
CA HIS A 76 -10.68 -17.16 1.98
C HIS A 76 -11.63 -16.01 2.36
N ASP A 77 -12.74 -15.82 1.63
CA ASP A 77 -13.72 -14.74 1.85
C ASP A 77 -13.08 -13.34 1.94
N ILE A 78 -12.04 -13.07 1.12
CA ILE A 78 -11.28 -11.84 1.18
C ILE A 78 -12.16 -10.63 0.82
N GLY A 79 -12.20 -9.66 1.70
CA GLY A 79 -12.86 -8.37 1.49
C GLY A 79 -11.93 -7.28 0.95
N LEU A 80 -10.64 -7.31 1.30
CA LEU A 80 -9.64 -6.31 0.89
C LEU A 80 -8.33 -7.01 0.51
N VAL A 81 -7.77 -6.64 -0.64
CA VAL A 81 -6.46 -7.10 -1.12
C VAL A 81 -5.45 -5.96 -0.99
N VAL A 82 -4.33 -6.22 -0.35
CA VAL A 82 -3.27 -5.25 -0.06
C VAL A 82 -1.98 -5.67 -0.76
N LEU A 83 -1.49 -4.86 -1.70
CA LEU A 83 -0.21 -5.10 -2.37
C LEU A 83 0.91 -4.43 -1.55
N ALA A 84 1.75 -5.24 -0.91
CA ALA A 84 2.84 -4.78 -0.05
C ALA A 84 4.21 -5.15 -0.65
N GLY A 85 4.60 -4.44 -1.70
CA GLY A 85 5.79 -4.77 -2.49
C GLY A 85 5.60 -6.03 -3.34
N TYR A 86 4.43 -6.20 -3.92
CA TYR A 86 4.13 -7.24 -4.90
C TYR A 86 4.56 -6.79 -6.30
N LEU A 87 5.51 -7.52 -6.91
CA LEU A 87 6.19 -7.09 -8.13
C LEU A 87 5.56 -7.68 -9.41
N ARG A 88 4.43 -8.34 -9.31
CA ARG A 88 3.73 -8.93 -10.46
C ARG A 88 2.46 -8.17 -10.76
N PHE A 89 2.07 -8.23 -12.02
CA PHE A 89 0.77 -7.71 -12.42
C PHE A 89 -0.36 -8.55 -11.79
N VAL A 90 -1.39 -7.87 -11.28
CA VAL A 90 -2.58 -8.54 -10.78
C VAL A 90 -3.49 -8.85 -11.97
N PRO A 91 -3.95 -10.10 -12.16
CA PRO A 91 -4.81 -10.45 -13.29
C PRO A 91 -6.06 -9.57 -13.38
N ALA A 92 -6.45 -9.21 -14.60
CA ALA A 92 -7.59 -8.32 -14.85
C ALA A 92 -8.92 -8.84 -14.27
N GLU A 93 -9.11 -10.15 -14.20
CA GLU A 93 -10.27 -10.75 -13.54
C GLU A 93 -10.31 -10.44 -12.05
N VAL A 94 -9.13 -10.40 -11.39
CA VAL A 94 -9.00 -10.08 -9.96
C VAL A 94 -9.25 -8.59 -9.75
N THR A 95 -8.64 -7.71 -10.57
CA THR A 95 -8.84 -6.26 -10.45
C THR A 95 -10.29 -5.86 -10.69
N ARG A 96 -10.98 -6.51 -11.62
CA ARG A 96 -12.42 -6.28 -11.86
C ARG A 96 -13.29 -6.78 -10.71
N HIS A 97 -13.05 -8.00 -10.21
CA HIS A 97 -13.81 -8.59 -9.11
C HIS A 97 -13.66 -7.79 -7.81
N PHE A 98 -12.44 -7.34 -7.53
CA PHE A 98 -12.09 -6.57 -6.34
C PHE A 98 -11.99 -5.05 -6.62
N ARG A 99 -12.68 -4.52 -7.62
CA ARG A 99 -12.69 -3.09 -7.91
C ARG A 99 -13.02 -2.28 -6.65
N GLY A 100 -12.17 -1.29 -6.32
CA GLY A 100 -12.28 -0.49 -5.10
C GLY A 100 -11.94 -1.26 -3.80
N ARG A 101 -11.36 -2.46 -3.93
CA ARG A 101 -10.97 -3.33 -2.81
C ARG A 101 -9.58 -3.95 -3.02
N ILE A 102 -8.77 -3.39 -3.93
CA ILE A 102 -7.33 -3.66 -4.06
C ILE A 102 -6.60 -2.35 -3.90
N VAL A 103 -5.59 -2.32 -3.05
CA VAL A 103 -4.76 -1.15 -2.81
C VAL A 103 -3.28 -1.49 -2.90
N ASN A 104 -2.50 -0.51 -3.34
CA ASN A 104 -1.05 -0.61 -3.43
C ASN A 104 -0.38 0.57 -2.74
N ILE A 105 0.83 0.35 -2.23
CA ILE A 105 1.73 1.43 -1.84
C ILE A 105 2.87 1.53 -2.84
N HIS A 106 3.06 2.73 -3.39
CA HIS A 106 4.10 3.06 -4.34
C HIS A 106 5.12 4.03 -3.72
N PRO A 107 6.44 3.79 -3.86
CA PRO A 107 7.48 4.55 -3.16
C PRO A 107 7.85 5.88 -3.85
N ALA A 108 6.87 6.57 -4.43
CA ALA A 108 6.99 7.92 -4.96
C ALA A 108 5.64 8.66 -4.89
N LEU A 109 5.63 9.95 -5.25
CA LEU A 109 4.42 10.75 -5.38
C LEU A 109 3.84 10.59 -6.78
N LEU A 110 2.88 9.67 -6.94
CA LEU A 110 2.17 9.50 -8.20
C LEU A 110 1.46 10.80 -8.63
N PRO A 111 1.35 11.07 -9.93
CA PRO A 111 1.67 10.21 -11.07
C PRO A 111 3.15 10.19 -11.47
N ALA A 112 4.02 10.93 -10.79
CA ALA A 112 5.44 10.94 -11.10
C ALA A 112 6.11 9.63 -10.65
N PHE A 113 7.08 9.15 -11.45
CA PHE A 113 7.88 7.95 -11.14
C PHE A 113 7.07 6.67 -10.91
N GLY A 114 5.88 6.56 -11.53
CA GLY A 114 5.05 5.36 -11.56
C GLY A 114 5.08 4.67 -12.92
N GLY A 115 4.37 3.53 -13.00
CA GLY A 115 4.20 2.75 -14.22
C GLY A 115 5.14 1.56 -14.35
N GLU A 116 5.08 0.90 -15.52
CA GLU A 116 5.82 -0.33 -15.77
C GLU A 116 7.32 -0.17 -15.55
N GLY A 117 7.93 -1.07 -14.78
CA GLY A 117 9.36 -1.06 -14.46
C GLY A 117 9.75 -0.15 -13.28
N MET A 118 8.84 0.68 -12.77
CA MET A 118 9.06 1.58 -11.63
C MET A 118 8.70 0.86 -10.32
N TYR A 119 9.66 0.17 -9.73
CA TYR A 119 9.50 -0.54 -8.47
C TYR A 119 10.79 -0.59 -7.65
N GLY A 120 10.64 -0.65 -6.33
CA GLY A 120 11.75 -0.80 -5.39
C GLY A 120 12.81 0.28 -5.57
N HIS A 121 14.08 -0.12 -5.61
CA HIS A 121 15.23 0.79 -5.67
C HIS A 121 15.26 1.67 -6.95
N ARG A 122 14.74 1.16 -8.06
CA ARG A 122 14.71 1.87 -9.35
C ARG A 122 13.93 3.18 -9.29
N VAL A 123 12.88 3.24 -8.47
CA VAL A 123 12.11 4.47 -8.27
C VAL A 123 12.99 5.56 -7.67
N HIS A 124 13.75 5.24 -6.63
CA HIS A 124 14.61 6.20 -5.95
C HIS A 124 15.78 6.65 -6.82
N GLU A 125 16.36 5.72 -7.61
CA GLU A 125 17.37 6.05 -8.64
C GLU A 125 16.80 7.05 -9.66
N ALA A 126 15.59 6.83 -10.15
CA ALA A 126 14.93 7.73 -11.11
C ALA A 126 14.64 9.11 -10.50
N VAL A 127 14.18 9.17 -9.24
CA VAL A 127 13.96 10.43 -8.51
C VAL A 127 15.25 11.26 -8.42
N ILE A 128 16.36 10.62 -8.02
CA ILE A 128 17.66 11.29 -7.89
C ILE A 128 18.20 11.70 -9.25
N ALA A 129 18.15 10.83 -10.25
CA ALA A 129 18.63 11.12 -11.60
C ALA A 129 17.89 12.29 -12.25
N ARG A 130 16.62 12.50 -11.91
CA ARG A 130 15.82 13.65 -12.37
C ARG A 130 16.08 14.93 -11.59
N GLY A 131 16.83 14.89 -10.51
CA GLY A 131 17.06 16.04 -9.64
C GLY A 131 15.81 16.52 -8.92
N ALA A 132 14.84 15.63 -8.68
CA ALA A 132 13.65 15.98 -7.92
C ALA A 132 14.01 16.38 -6.49
N ARG A 133 13.32 17.38 -5.93
CA ARG A 133 13.57 17.88 -4.56
C ARG A 133 12.58 17.34 -3.53
N VAL A 134 11.52 16.70 -4.02
CA VAL A 134 10.48 16.06 -3.21
C VAL A 134 10.17 14.70 -3.81
N SER A 135 10.10 13.69 -2.94
CA SER A 135 9.58 12.35 -3.22
C SER A 135 8.56 11.99 -2.17
N GLY A 136 8.24 10.71 -1.96
CA GLY A 136 7.32 10.28 -0.92
C GLY A 136 6.76 8.89 -1.16
N ALA A 137 5.62 8.62 -0.53
CA ALA A 137 4.85 7.42 -0.73
C ALA A 137 3.43 7.76 -1.18
N THR A 138 2.86 6.92 -2.03
CA THR A 138 1.45 7.01 -2.48
C THR A 138 0.73 5.71 -2.18
N VAL A 139 -0.41 5.79 -1.50
CA VAL A 139 -1.38 4.68 -1.44
C VAL A 139 -2.50 4.98 -2.42
N HIS A 140 -2.81 4.02 -3.29
CA HIS A 140 -3.81 4.18 -4.33
C HIS A 140 -4.61 2.89 -4.52
N PHE A 141 -5.82 3.00 -5.07
CA PHE A 141 -6.54 1.83 -5.57
C PHE A 141 -5.84 1.26 -6.79
N VAL A 142 -5.95 -0.04 -7.00
CA VAL A 142 -5.36 -0.73 -8.14
C VAL A 142 -6.42 -0.94 -9.22
N ASP A 143 -6.07 -0.58 -10.45
CA ASP A 143 -6.83 -0.86 -11.66
C ASP A 143 -6.05 -1.78 -12.63
N GLU A 144 -6.43 -1.82 -13.90
CA GLU A 144 -5.80 -2.66 -14.92
C GLU A 144 -4.54 -2.01 -15.54
N VAL A 145 -4.06 -0.88 -14.98
CA VAL A 145 -2.86 -0.17 -15.45
C VAL A 145 -1.92 0.07 -14.26
N TYR A 146 -0.62 -0.15 -14.47
CA TYR A 146 0.36 0.05 -13.39
C TYR A 146 0.31 1.48 -12.85
N ASP A 147 0.16 1.60 -11.51
CA ASP A 147 0.23 2.83 -10.72
C ASP A 147 -0.69 3.96 -11.19
N HIS A 148 -1.80 3.62 -11.88
CA HIS A 148 -2.72 4.59 -12.48
C HIS A 148 -4.00 4.82 -11.66
N GLY A 149 -4.39 3.87 -10.82
CA GLY A 149 -5.65 3.91 -10.07
C GLY A 149 -5.77 5.11 -9.12
N PRO A 150 -7.00 5.44 -8.67
CA PRO A 150 -7.29 6.61 -7.85
C PRO A 150 -6.47 6.67 -6.57
N ILE A 151 -5.84 7.83 -6.33
CA ILE A 151 -4.99 8.08 -5.16
C ILE A 151 -5.85 8.23 -3.91
N ILE A 152 -5.47 7.51 -2.84
CA ILE A 152 -6.13 7.57 -1.54
C ILE A 152 -5.40 8.53 -0.62
N ALA A 153 -4.07 8.40 -0.53
CA ALA A 153 -3.25 9.23 0.34
C ALA A 153 -1.82 9.33 -0.19
N GLN A 154 -1.17 10.45 0.08
CA GLN A 154 0.24 10.67 -0.25
C GLN A 154 0.95 11.28 0.94
N TRP A 155 2.23 10.90 1.13
CA TRP A 155 3.10 11.49 2.13
C TRP A 155 4.41 11.94 1.48
N PRO A 156 4.66 13.25 1.39
CA PRO A 156 5.89 13.78 0.80
C PRO A 156 7.08 13.67 1.77
N VAL A 157 8.27 13.47 1.20
CA VAL A 157 9.55 13.55 1.88
C VAL A 157 10.54 14.41 1.10
N PRO A 158 11.46 15.14 1.75
CA PRO A 158 12.50 15.91 1.06
C PRO A 158 13.50 14.96 0.38
N VAL A 159 14.06 15.42 -0.75
CA VAL A 159 15.23 14.82 -1.39
C VAL A 159 16.40 15.79 -1.25
N PHE A 160 17.42 15.38 -0.50
CA PHE A 160 18.59 16.20 -0.20
C PHE A 160 19.65 16.11 -1.33
N ALA A 161 20.53 17.10 -1.43
CA ALA A 161 21.53 17.16 -2.49
C ALA A 161 22.57 16.02 -2.42
N HIS A 162 22.74 15.43 -1.24
CA HIS A 162 23.68 14.34 -0.98
C HIS A 162 23.02 12.95 -0.87
N ASP A 163 21.71 12.89 -1.17
CA ASP A 163 21.02 11.60 -1.12
C ASP A 163 21.54 10.64 -2.19
N THR A 164 21.67 9.40 -1.76
CA THR A 164 21.73 8.23 -2.64
C THR A 164 20.34 7.61 -2.76
N ALA A 165 20.15 6.74 -3.73
CA ALA A 165 18.89 5.98 -3.85
C ALA A 165 18.56 5.21 -2.57
N GLU A 166 19.58 4.73 -1.86
CA GLU A 166 19.43 3.98 -0.61
C GLU A 166 18.98 4.88 0.55
N THR A 167 19.59 6.06 0.75
CA THR A 167 19.19 6.99 1.82
C THR A 167 17.79 7.52 1.60
N LEU A 168 17.42 7.79 0.34
CA LEU A 168 16.06 8.17 -0.02
C LEU A 168 15.08 7.02 0.21
N ALA A 169 15.43 5.78 -0.19
CA ALA A 169 14.60 4.59 0.04
C ALA A 169 14.28 4.40 1.53
N HIS A 170 15.28 4.53 2.41
CA HIS A 170 15.07 4.45 3.86
C HIS A 170 14.08 5.50 4.37
N ARG A 171 14.19 6.74 3.89
CA ARG A 171 13.30 7.84 4.29
C ARG A 171 11.87 7.61 3.80
N VAL A 172 11.70 7.15 2.57
CA VAL A 172 10.38 6.83 2.00
C VAL A 172 9.78 5.63 2.73
N LEU A 173 10.56 4.57 3.00
CA LEU A 173 10.08 3.39 3.72
C LEU A 173 9.55 3.71 5.11
N ALA A 174 10.17 4.66 5.82
CA ALA A 174 9.69 5.10 7.12
C ALA A 174 8.27 5.70 7.06
N VAL A 175 7.98 6.49 6.01
CA VAL A 175 6.62 7.02 5.82
C VAL A 175 5.66 5.99 5.27
N GLU A 176 6.11 5.02 4.46
CA GLU A 176 5.27 3.89 4.06
C GLU A 176 4.76 3.11 5.27
N HIS A 177 5.66 2.77 6.20
CA HIS A 177 5.32 2.04 7.42
C HIS A 177 4.35 2.80 8.35
N ALA A 178 4.33 4.12 8.28
CA ALA A 178 3.38 4.93 9.03
C ALA A 178 2.04 5.14 8.31
N LEU A 179 2.07 5.33 6.99
CA LEU A 179 0.90 5.66 6.18
C LEU A 179 0.06 4.43 5.86
N TYR A 180 0.71 3.37 5.35
CA TYR A 180 0.00 2.24 4.77
C TYR A 180 -0.92 1.50 5.77
N PRO A 181 -0.46 1.15 6.99
CA PRO A 181 -1.31 0.50 7.98
C PRO A 181 -2.58 1.27 8.31
N ARG A 182 -2.48 2.60 8.39
CA ARG A 182 -3.62 3.49 8.68
C ARG A 182 -4.62 3.53 7.54
N VAL A 183 -4.14 3.61 6.30
CA VAL A 183 -5.03 3.56 5.12
C VAL A 183 -5.74 2.21 5.05
N VAL A 184 -5.02 1.09 5.26
CA VAL A 184 -5.61 -0.25 5.30
C VAL A 184 -6.67 -0.36 6.41
N GLN A 185 -6.41 0.22 7.58
CA GLN A 185 -7.38 0.28 8.68
C GLN A 185 -8.66 1.03 8.27
N GLN A 186 -8.54 2.22 7.64
CA GLN A 186 -9.68 3.03 7.23
C GLN A 186 -10.51 2.33 6.14
N LEU A 187 -9.85 1.64 5.20
CA LEU A 187 -10.52 0.81 4.20
C LEU A 187 -11.25 -0.38 4.84
N ALA A 188 -10.60 -1.08 5.76
CA ALA A 188 -11.21 -2.21 6.48
C ALA A 188 -12.41 -1.78 7.36
N ALA A 189 -12.38 -0.55 7.88
CA ALA A 189 -13.47 0.04 8.64
C ALA A 189 -14.61 0.59 7.74
N GLY A 190 -14.45 0.62 6.41
CA GLY A 190 -15.41 1.20 5.48
C GLY A 190 -15.44 2.74 5.48
N ASN A 191 -14.45 3.39 6.09
CA ASN A 191 -14.36 4.87 6.16
C ASN A 191 -13.81 5.49 4.87
N ILE A 192 -13.16 4.69 4.02
CA ILE A 192 -12.68 5.07 2.69
C ILE A 192 -13.24 4.08 1.68
N SER A 193 -13.72 4.58 0.54
CA SER A 193 -14.25 3.77 -0.55
C SER A 193 -13.99 4.41 -1.91
N LEU A 194 -14.06 3.61 -2.97
CA LEU A 194 -14.09 4.08 -4.35
C LEU A 194 -15.54 4.20 -4.80
N GLY A 195 -15.99 5.40 -5.13
CA GLY A 195 -17.32 5.66 -5.62
C GLY A 195 -17.54 5.17 -7.06
N GLY A 196 -18.82 5.07 -7.45
CA GLY A 196 -19.21 4.75 -8.83
C GLY A 196 -18.77 5.81 -9.85
N ASP A 197 -18.50 7.02 -9.40
CA ASP A 197 -17.94 8.14 -10.16
C ASP A 197 -16.42 8.04 -10.37
N GLY A 198 -15.77 6.99 -9.85
CA GLY A 198 -14.32 6.78 -9.91
C GLY A 198 -13.51 7.62 -8.93
N LYS A 199 -14.16 8.36 -8.03
CA LYS A 199 -13.50 9.17 -7.01
C LYS A 199 -13.38 8.43 -5.69
N VAL A 200 -12.37 8.81 -4.92
CA VAL A 200 -12.18 8.34 -3.55
C VAL A 200 -13.11 9.13 -2.64
N HIS A 201 -13.96 8.42 -1.92
CA HIS A 201 -14.87 8.98 -0.92
C HIS A 201 -14.46 8.54 0.47
N GLY A 202 -14.70 9.38 1.45
CA GLY A 202 -14.50 9.09 2.87
C GLY A 202 -13.80 10.19 3.62
N THR A 203 -13.88 10.12 4.94
CA THR A 203 -13.19 11.05 5.82
C THR A 203 -11.76 10.58 6.06
N SER A 204 -10.82 11.22 5.41
CA SER A 204 -9.39 11.09 5.73
C SER A 204 -9.01 11.70 7.10
N GLY A 205 -9.99 12.18 7.86
CA GLY A 205 -9.79 12.87 9.15
C GLY A 205 -9.08 12.09 10.24
N HIS A 206 -8.93 10.78 10.07
CA HIS A 206 -8.18 9.90 10.98
C HIS A 206 -6.79 9.49 10.47
N LEU A 207 -6.42 9.89 9.25
CA LEU A 207 -5.02 9.86 8.84
C LEU A 207 -4.34 10.99 9.60
N ALA A 208 -3.19 10.74 10.25
CA ALA A 208 -2.55 11.70 11.14
C ALA A 208 -2.39 13.09 10.49
N PRO A 209 -2.36 14.19 11.27
CA PRO A 209 -2.39 15.56 10.76
C PRO A 209 -1.20 15.96 9.87
N THR A 210 -0.21 15.09 9.73
CA THR A 210 0.98 15.25 8.88
C THR A 210 0.80 14.70 7.46
N HIS A 211 -0.39 14.18 7.10
CA HIS A 211 -0.62 13.60 5.78
C HIS A 211 -1.33 14.58 4.85
N PHE A 212 -0.84 14.66 3.62
CA PHE A 212 -1.66 15.16 2.52
C PHE A 212 -2.61 14.03 2.09
N ALA A 213 -3.69 13.84 2.83
CA ALA A 213 -4.84 13.12 2.34
C ALA A 213 -5.76 14.13 1.64
N LEU A 214 -6.46 13.69 0.60
CA LEU A 214 -7.52 14.50 0.01
C LEU A 214 -8.53 14.85 1.12
N ARG A 215 -8.48 16.10 1.58
CA ARG A 215 -9.50 16.69 2.44
C ARG A 215 -10.26 17.70 1.61
N ASP A 216 -11.56 17.65 1.68
CA ASP A 216 -12.41 18.75 1.22
C ASP A 216 -12.29 20.00 2.12
N ASP A 217 -11.36 19.99 3.09
CA ASP A 217 -11.12 21.11 4.01
C ASP A 217 -9.84 21.87 3.64
N PRO A 218 -9.95 23.08 3.07
CA PRO A 218 -8.80 23.89 2.66
C PRO A 218 -7.96 24.44 3.80
N GLY A 219 -8.37 24.30 5.07
CA GLY A 219 -7.65 24.84 6.23
C GLY A 219 -6.49 23.99 6.76
N ALA A 220 -6.41 22.72 6.37
CA ALA A 220 -5.48 21.76 7.01
C ALA A 220 -4.09 21.68 6.37
N THR A 221 -3.83 22.36 5.26
CA THR A 221 -2.59 22.23 4.47
C THR A 221 -1.40 23.02 5.00
N ALA A 222 -1.62 24.10 5.74
CA ALA A 222 -0.54 24.99 6.18
C ALA A 222 0.24 24.45 7.41
N GLU A 223 -0.41 23.69 8.29
CA GLU A 223 0.20 23.16 9.51
C GLU A 223 1.09 21.93 9.24
N GLY A 224 0.71 21.08 8.27
CA GLY A 224 1.48 19.89 7.89
C GLY A 224 2.85 20.21 7.30
N ILE A 225 3.01 21.32 6.59
CA ILE A 225 4.28 21.72 5.98
C ILE A 225 5.30 22.19 7.04
N ARG A 226 4.85 22.80 8.12
CA ARG A 226 5.72 23.29 9.21
C ARG A 226 6.40 22.16 10.00
N THR A 227 5.74 21.02 10.14
CA THR A 227 6.26 19.88 10.91
C THR A 227 7.31 19.06 10.14
N ILE A 228 7.36 19.19 8.81
CA ILE A 228 8.34 18.49 7.96
C ILE A 228 9.66 19.26 7.84
N LEU A 229 9.65 20.57 8.11
CA LEU A 229 10.79 21.48 7.96
C LEU A 229 11.44 21.88 9.28
N GLY A 230 10.92 21.43 10.41
CA GLY A 230 11.47 21.68 11.75
C GLY A 230 12.44 20.61 12.24
#